data_6fd89cff5814c8ada92d541607ac48ef
#
_entry.id   6fd89cff5814c8ada92d541607ac48ef
#
_cell.length_a   1.000
_cell.length_b   1.000
_cell.length_c   1.000
_cell.angle_alpha   90.00
_cell.angle_beta   90.00
_cell.angle_gamma   90.00
#
_symmetry.space_group_name_H-M   'P 1'
#
loop_
_entity.id
_entity.type
_entity.pdbx_description
1 polymer ?
#
loop_
_entity_poly.entity_id
_entity_poly.type
_entity_poly.pdbx_seq_one_letter_code
_entity_poly.pdbx_strand_id
1 'polypeptide(L)'
;MHGAKRRPLERRPTRLAAVLALLATALSSGPLLAGGGSSSVKGKVSGWDKLLPGTYQEASKPDSHRFTWREPSPTVKQDFRRLSASVSRDVCVAAFGSGAAAAHDSQRVFVTGERVSPSTIVVSVGSRLSFKNADPFPHSLYEVGNASWGANPTAPGSSRDWAAAAAGVHVIRDALFPSLVMYIVVDAAAVEATYPDHDGNFTMNLPSGDYTLKVFFDGKPVGKAVDGVHVGDKDVEIKDPMAIGDSK
;
A
#
# COMPACT_ATOMS: atom_id res chain seq x y z
N MET A 1 31.26 -57.50 -47.19
CA MET A 1 32.07 -57.07 -48.35
C MET A 1 31.33 -55.93 -49.02
N HIS A 2 31.88 -54.74 -49.04
CA HIS A 2 31.90 -53.72 -50.04
C HIS A 2 32.29 -52.40 -49.37
N GLY A 3 33.48 -51.96 -49.75
CA GLY A 3 34.14 -50.80 -49.24
C GLY A 3 33.65 -49.50 -49.91
N ALA A 4 33.57 -48.45 -49.14
CA ALA A 4 33.25 -47.10 -49.57
C ALA A 4 34.54 -46.26 -49.61
N LYS A 5 34.91 -45.84 -50.80
CA LYS A 5 36.05 -44.99 -51.12
C LYS A 5 35.79 -43.56 -50.63
N ARG A 6 36.72 -42.99 -49.86
CA ARG A 6 36.80 -41.55 -49.54
C ARG A 6 37.40 -40.78 -50.69
N ARG A 7 36.78 -39.66 -51.10
CA ARG A 7 37.36 -38.67 -52.03
C ARG A 7 37.92 -37.48 -51.23
N PRO A 8 39.03 -36.89 -51.68
CA PRO A 8 39.71 -35.80 -51.00
C PRO A 8 39.07 -34.45 -51.31
N LEU A 9 39.08 -33.57 -50.30
CA LEU A 9 38.62 -32.19 -50.37
C LEU A 9 39.64 -31.30 -51.06
N GLU A 10 39.29 -30.68 -52.16
CA GLU A 10 40.04 -29.58 -52.81
C GLU A 10 39.86 -28.27 -52.03
N ARG A 11 40.98 -27.67 -51.63
CA ARG A 11 41.03 -26.31 -51.05
C ARG A 11 41.12 -25.29 -52.18
N ARG A 12 40.16 -24.36 -52.27
CA ARG A 12 40.25 -23.18 -53.10
C ARG A 12 40.63 -21.96 -52.21
N PRO A 13 41.56 -21.07 -52.67
CA PRO A 13 41.93 -19.90 -51.91
C PRO A 13 40.90 -18.78 -52.09
N THR A 14 40.39 -18.27 -51.00
CA THR A 14 39.53 -17.08 -50.96
C THR A 14 40.34 -15.83 -50.86
N ARG A 15 40.12 -14.94 -51.82
CA ARG A 15 40.74 -13.59 -51.90
C ARG A 15 40.22 -12.71 -50.79
N LEU A 16 41.12 -12.11 -50.00
CA LEU A 16 40.83 -11.03 -49.07
C LEU A 16 40.42 -9.78 -49.86
N ALA A 17 39.18 -9.37 -49.70
CA ALA A 17 38.75 -8.01 -50.04
C ALA A 17 38.58 -7.24 -48.71
N ALA A 18 39.49 -6.32 -48.48
CA ALA A 18 39.39 -5.39 -47.35
C ALA A 18 38.31 -4.34 -47.65
N VAL A 19 37.21 -4.39 -46.97
CA VAL A 19 36.20 -3.34 -46.94
C VAL A 19 36.43 -2.52 -45.68
N LEU A 20 36.93 -1.32 -45.84
CA LEU A 20 37.08 -0.31 -44.79
C LEU A 20 35.70 0.26 -44.51
N ALA A 21 34.99 -0.23 -43.45
CA ALA A 21 33.75 0.36 -42.99
C ALA A 21 34.09 1.46 -41.98
N LEU A 22 33.88 2.72 -42.38
CA LEU A 22 33.83 3.86 -41.43
C LEU A 22 32.67 3.65 -40.46
N LEU A 23 32.96 3.32 -39.20
CA LEU A 23 32.00 3.41 -38.13
C LEU A 23 31.82 4.89 -37.72
N ALA A 24 30.78 5.52 -38.21
CA ALA A 24 30.28 6.76 -37.61
C ALA A 24 29.60 6.41 -36.27
N THR A 25 30.29 6.63 -35.17
CA THR A 25 29.72 6.58 -33.84
C THR A 25 28.79 7.80 -33.66
N ALA A 26 27.51 7.61 -33.94
CA ALA A 26 26.50 8.53 -33.48
C ALA A 26 26.42 8.40 -31.95
N LEU A 27 26.98 9.39 -31.23
CA LEU A 27 26.67 9.59 -29.83
C LEU A 27 25.17 9.96 -29.73
N SER A 28 24.33 8.96 -29.54
CA SER A 28 22.96 9.19 -29.06
C SER A 28 23.09 9.63 -27.60
N SER A 29 23.06 10.93 -27.36
CA SER A 29 22.75 11.49 -26.07
C SER A 29 21.31 11.09 -25.74
N GLY A 30 21.13 9.88 -25.21
CA GLY A 30 19.89 9.50 -24.58
C GLY A 30 19.59 10.51 -23.44
N PRO A 31 18.33 10.84 -23.19
CA PRO A 31 18.00 11.67 -22.04
C PRO A 31 18.58 10.96 -20.81
N LEU A 32 19.47 11.64 -20.09
CA LEU A 32 19.78 11.28 -18.71
C LEU A 32 18.43 11.27 -17.99
N LEU A 33 17.92 10.09 -17.68
CA LEU A 33 16.93 9.94 -16.64
C LEU A 33 17.62 10.47 -15.38
N ALA A 34 17.38 11.73 -15.07
CA ALA A 34 17.69 12.29 -13.77
C ALA A 34 17.00 11.38 -12.77
N GLY A 35 17.76 10.51 -12.13
CA GLY A 35 17.29 9.77 -10.96
C GLY A 35 16.94 10.83 -9.93
N GLY A 36 15.67 11.24 -9.91
CA GLY A 36 15.16 12.19 -8.95
C GLY A 36 15.42 11.62 -7.56
N GLY A 37 16.27 12.30 -6.78
CA GLY A 37 16.47 11.97 -5.37
C GLY A 37 15.12 11.98 -4.68
N SER A 38 14.91 11.07 -3.75
CA SER A 38 13.77 11.12 -2.84
C SER A 38 14.21 11.83 -1.56
N SER A 39 13.39 12.75 -1.07
CA SER A 39 13.63 13.43 0.20
C SER A 39 12.60 12.99 1.24
N SER A 40 13.03 13.02 2.48
CA SER A 40 12.17 12.63 3.61
C SER A 40 11.20 13.75 3.95
N VAL A 41 9.92 13.40 4.06
CA VAL A 41 8.86 14.28 4.58
C VAL A 41 8.45 13.76 5.94
N LYS A 42 8.55 14.61 6.96
CA LYS A 42 8.25 14.28 8.36
C LYS A 42 7.11 15.14 8.87
N GLY A 43 6.28 14.57 9.73
CA GLY A 43 5.18 15.30 10.34
C GLY A 43 4.55 14.56 11.48
N LYS A 44 3.45 15.09 12.00
CA LYS A 44 2.70 14.51 13.10
C LYS A 44 1.20 14.57 12.83
N VAL A 45 0.50 13.50 13.16
CA VAL A 45 -0.97 13.45 13.22
C VAL A 45 -1.39 13.68 14.68
N SER A 46 -2.48 14.40 14.90
CA SER A 46 -3.02 14.64 16.24
C SER A 46 -4.55 14.47 16.25
N GLY A 47 -5.13 14.22 17.45
CA GLY A 47 -6.59 14.06 17.61
C GLY A 47 -7.15 12.70 17.21
N TRP A 48 -6.31 11.74 16.87
CA TRP A 48 -6.70 10.38 16.52
C TRP A 48 -7.34 9.60 17.68
N ASP A 49 -7.09 10.01 18.92
CA ASP A 49 -7.68 9.47 20.13
C ASP A 49 -9.21 9.68 20.20
N LYS A 50 -9.74 10.59 19.39
CA LYS A 50 -11.18 10.84 19.23
C LYS A 50 -11.84 9.95 18.18
N LEU A 51 -11.08 9.26 17.35
CA LEU A 51 -11.59 8.36 16.32
C LEU A 51 -12.10 7.07 16.95
N LEU A 52 -13.27 6.65 16.55
CA LEU A 52 -13.88 5.39 16.96
C LEU A 52 -14.02 4.50 15.73
N PRO A 53 -13.30 3.35 15.65
CA PRO A 53 -13.45 2.40 14.55
C PRO A 53 -14.89 1.96 14.35
N GLY A 54 -15.31 1.80 13.09
CA GLY A 54 -16.68 1.43 12.75
C GLY A 54 -17.14 0.12 13.40
N THR A 55 -16.23 -0.83 13.61
CA THR A 55 -16.51 -2.07 14.36
C THR A 55 -16.93 -1.82 15.79
N TYR A 56 -16.38 -0.79 16.45
CA TYR A 56 -16.77 -0.41 17.80
C TYR A 56 -18.09 0.35 17.81
N GLN A 57 -18.37 1.14 16.78
CA GLN A 57 -19.67 1.80 16.62
C GLN A 57 -20.78 0.75 16.47
N GLU A 58 -20.55 -0.28 15.65
CA GLU A 58 -21.50 -1.39 15.54
C GLU A 58 -21.66 -2.15 16.85
N ALA A 59 -20.57 -2.44 17.56
CA ALA A 59 -20.60 -3.12 18.85
C ALA A 59 -21.33 -2.32 19.94
N SER A 60 -21.36 -0.99 19.85
CA SER A 60 -22.06 -0.13 20.81
C SER A 60 -23.58 -0.06 20.60
N LYS A 61 -24.11 -0.59 19.51
CA LYS A 61 -25.57 -0.64 19.27
C LYS A 61 -26.25 -1.62 20.22
N PRO A 62 -27.44 -1.28 20.78
CA PRO A 62 -28.15 -2.15 21.72
C PRO A 62 -28.42 -3.56 21.22
N ASP A 63 -28.62 -3.72 19.90
CA ASP A 63 -28.95 -4.98 19.26
C ASP A 63 -27.73 -5.88 18.96
N SER A 64 -26.51 -5.35 19.08
CA SER A 64 -25.28 -6.09 18.79
C SER A 64 -24.72 -6.89 19.95
N HIS A 65 -25.33 -6.84 21.12
CA HIS A 65 -24.81 -7.42 22.38
C HIS A 65 -24.75 -8.96 22.43
N ARG A 66 -25.09 -9.65 21.35
CA ARG A 66 -25.24 -11.11 21.44
C ARG A 66 -23.95 -11.91 21.46
N PHE A 67 -22.83 -11.43 20.90
CA PHE A 67 -21.72 -12.37 20.65
C PHE A 67 -20.29 -11.92 20.92
N THR A 68 -19.92 -10.64 20.95
CA THR A 68 -18.50 -10.26 20.95
C THR A 68 -18.12 -9.08 21.85
N TRP A 69 -19.08 -8.33 22.37
CA TRP A 69 -18.77 -7.19 23.20
C TRP A 69 -18.93 -7.52 24.68
N ARG A 70 -17.83 -7.42 25.43
CA ARG A 70 -17.88 -7.35 26.89
C ARG A 70 -17.46 -5.97 27.31
N GLU A 71 -18.31 -5.31 28.11
CA GLU A 71 -17.88 -4.08 28.76
C GLU A 71 -16.60 -4.35 29.58
N PRO A 72 -15.62 -3.44 29.55
CA PRO A 72 -14.46 -3.57 30.41
C PRO A 72 -14.89 -3.74 31.87
N SER A 73 -14.27 -4.65 32.60
CA SER A 73 -14.53 -4.86 34.03
C SER A 73 -14.53 -3.52 34.77
N PRO A 74 -15.43 -3.33 35.75
CA PRO A 74 -15.45 -2.13 36.60
C PRO A 74 -14.11 -1.82 37.27
N THR A 75 -13.27 -2.84 37.43
CA THR A 75 -11.91 -2.70 37.99
C THR A 75 -10.89 -2.08 37.03
N VAL A 76 -11.18 -2.04 35.74
CA VAL A 76 -10.32 -1.38 34.76
C VAL A 76 -10.46 0.13 34.91
N LYS A 77 -9.33 0.84 35.10
CA LYS A 77 -9.33 2.30 35.18
C LYS A 77 -9.96 2.94 33.96
N GLN A 78 -10.67 4.05 34.14
CA GLN A 78 -11.48 4.68 33.10
C GLN A 78 -10.70 5.08 31.87
N ASP A 79 -9.42 5.46 32.04
CA ASP A 79 -8.51 5.81 30.96
C ASP A 79 -8.23 4.63 30.02
N PHE A 80 -8.24 3.40 30.54
CA PHE A 80 -8.07 2.16 29.77
C PHE A 80 -9.38 1.58 29.23
N ARG A 81 -10.52 2.18 29.56
CA ARG A 81 -11.84 1.80 29.00
C ARG A 81 -12.14 2.52 27.71
N ARG A 82 -11.33 3.52 27.36
CA ARG A 82 -11.52 4.32 26.15
C ARG A 82 -11.24 3.47 24.93
N LEU A 83 -12.27 3.26 24.15
CA LEU A 83 -12.12 2.68 22.82
C LEU A 83 -11.69 3.79 21.88
N SER A 84 -10.51 3.72 21.38
CA SER A 84 -10.00 4.65 20.39
C SER A 84 -9.33 3.87 19.26
N ALA A 85 -9.18 4.53 18.10
CA ALA A 85 -8.38 3.99 17.02
C ALA A 85 -6.92 3.82 17.48
N SER A 86 -6.27 2.79 16.98
CA SER A 86 -4.82 2.65 17.06
C SER A 86 -4.22 3.45 15.90
N VAL A 87 -3.54 4.57 16.20
CA VAL A 87 -2.99 5.45 15.18
C VAL A 87 -2.10 4.70 14.19
N SER A 88 -1.24 3.82 14.67
CA SER A 88 -0.30 3.06 13.85
C SER A 88 -0.92 1.95 12.99
N ARG A 89 -2.15 1.53 13.30
CA ARG A 89 -2.86 0.49 12.56
C ARG A 89 -4.00 1.05 11.72
N ASP A 90 -4.75 2.00 12.29
CA ASP A 90 -6.04 2.40 11.73
C ASP A 90 -5.95 3.69 10.91
N VAL A 91 -4.89 4.49 11.12
CA VAL A 91 -4.69 5.78 10.46
C VAL A 91 -3.58 5.67 9.40
N CYS A 92 -3.88 6.16 8.21
CA CYS A 92 -2.95 6.20 7.09
C CYS A 92 -2.72 7.65 6.67
N VAL A 93 -1.46 8.06 6.48
CA VAL A 93 -1.10 9.34 5.86
C VAL A 93 -0.66 9.08 4.43
N ALA A 94 -1.27 9.74 3.46
CA ALA A 94 -0.95 9.54 2.06
C ALA A 94 -0.63 10.86 1.35
N ALA A 95 0.34 10.80 0.44
CA ALA A 95 0.75 11.89 -0.43
C ALA A 95 0.11 11.73 -1.81
N PHE A 96 -0.47 12.81 -2.31
CA PHE A 96 -1.10 12.90 -3.63
C PHE A 96 -0.37 13.95 -4.45
N GLY A 97 -0.01 13.62 -5.68
CA GLY A 97 0.71 14.53 -6.57
C GLY A 97 0.85 13.98 -7.98
N SER A 98 1.56 14.72 -8.83
CA SER A 98 1.85 14.32 -10.21
C SER A 98 3.13 13.47 -10.35
N GLY A 99 3.82 13.18 -9.25
CA GLY A 99 4.98 12.31 -9.22
C GLY A 99 4.61 10.90 -9.68
N ALA A 100 5.56 10.20 -10.32
CA ALA A 100 5.36 8.79 -10.60
C ALA A 100 5.15 8.05 -9.27
N ALA A 101 3.99 7.42 -9.11
CA ALA A 101 3.82 6.47 -8.02
C ALA A 101 5.01 5.51 -8.05
N ALA A 102 5.66 5.31 -6.92
CA ALA A 102 6.68 4.28 -6.83
C ALA A 102 6.08 3.00 -7.40
N ALA A 103 6.80 2.33 -8.31
CA ALA A 103 6.37 1.04 -8.81
C ALA A 103 6.27 0.11 -7.59
N HIS A 104 5.06 -0.04 -7.07
CA HIS A 104 4.85 -0.81 -5.86
C HIS A 104 4.95 -2.29 -6.22
N ASP A 105 6.05 -2.89 -5.84
CA ASP A 105 6.07 -4.33 -5.60
C ASP A 105 4.87 -4.69 -4.70
N SER A 106 4.33 -5.88 -4.88
CA SER A 106 3.16 -6.32 -4.13
C SER A 106 3.31 -6.03 -2.63
N GLN A 107 2.54 -5.07 -2.12
CA GLN A 107 2.54 -4.73 -0.70
C GLN A 107 1.91 -5.86 0.09
N ARG A 108 2.62 -6.34 1.12
CA ARG A 108 2.12 -7.41 1.97
C ARG A 108 1.26 -6.87 3.11
N VAL A 109 0.09 -7.46 3.26
CA VAL A 109 -0.87 -7.18 4.34
C VAL A 109 -0.99 -8.43 5.20
N PHE A 110 -0.79 -8.31 6.50
CA PHE A 110 -0.92 -9.45 7.41
C PHE A 110 -2.33 -9.53 7.99
N VAL A 111 -2.88 -10.74 7.96
CA VAL A 111 -4.10 -11.11 8.69
C VAL A 111 -3.66 -11.91 9.90
N THR A 112 -3.86 -11.37 11.10
CA THR A 112 -3.40 -11.94 12.37
C THR A 112 -4.37 -11.62 13.48
N GLY A 113 -4.77 -12.62 14.30
CA GLY A 113 -5.68 -12.43 15.41
C GLY A 113 -7.06 -11.95 14.95
N GLU A 114 -7.54 -12.48 13.82
CA GLU A 114 -8.82 -12.09 13.20
C GLU A 114 -8.88 -10.59 12.82
N ARG A 115 -7.71 -9.97 12.56
CA ARG A 115 -7.56 -8.57 12.21
C ARG A 115 -6.62 -8.40 11.04
N VAL A 116 -6.74 -7.28 10.38
CA VAL A 116 -5.77 -6.81 9.38
C VAL A 116 -4.93 -5.68 9.95
N SER A 117 -3.67 -5.64 9.54
CA SER A 117 -2.79 -4.53 9.88
C SER A 117 -1.95 -4.18 8.64
N PRO A 118 -2.09 -2.95 8.15
CA PRO A 118 -2.98 -1.87 8.57
C PRO A 118 -4.45 -2.10 8.18
N SER A 119 -5.40 -1.40 8.82
CA SER A 119 -6.85 -1.50 8.50
C SER A 119 -7.31 -0.52 7.42
N THR A 120 -6.54 0.54 7.17
CA THR A 120 -6.74 1.50 6.08
C THR A 120 -5.49 1.58 5.24
N ILE A 121 -5.59 1.34 3.94
CA ILE A 121 -4.48 1.43 2.98
C ILE A 121 -4.86 2.42 1.88
N VAL A 122 -3.91 3.23 1.43
CA VAL A 122 -4.04 4.10 0.24
C VAL A 122 -3.02 3.66 -0.78
N VAL A 123 -3.47 3.39 -2.00
CA VAL A 123 -2.62 2.93 -3.11
C VAL A 123 -3.01 3.58 -4.43
N SER A 124 -2.10 3.59 -5.39
CA SER A 124 -2.39 3.99 -6.76
C SER A 124 -3.15 2.89 -7.54
N VAL A 125 -3.83 3.29 -8.60
CA VAL A 125 -4.43 2.35 -9.56
C VAL A 125 -3.34 1.44 -10.15
N GLY A 126 -3.61 0.15 -10.25
CA GLY A 126 -2.67 -0.88 -10.72
C GLY A 126 -1.82 -1.51 -9.62
N SER A 127 -1.82 -0.98 -8.40
CA SER A 127 -1.11 -1.58 -7.26
C SER A 127 -1.63 -2.98 -6.94
N ARG A 128 -0.75 -3.80 -6.34
CA ARG A 128 -1.09 -5.16 -5.88
C ARG A 128 -0.89 -5.29 -4.38
N LEU A 129 -1.83 -5.93 -3.72
CA LEU A 129 -1.75 -6.28 -2.30
C LEU A 129 -1.75 -7.80 -2.16
N SER A 130 -0.91 -8.31 -1.27
CA SER A 130 -0.84 -9.74 -0.96
C SER A 130 -1.24 -9.97 0.50
N PHE A 131 -2.43 -10.51 0.71
CA PHE A 131 -2.97 -10.81 2.04
C PHE A 131 -2.38 -12.11 2.55
N LYS A 132 -1.48 -12.02 3.51
CA LYS A 132 -0.83 -13.15 4.16
C LYS A 132 -1.62 -13.59 5.38
N ASN A 133 -2.17 -14.80 5.35
CA ASN A 133 -2.76 -15.40 6.55
C ASN A 133 -1.64 -15.84 7.51
N ALA A 134 -1.51 -15.17 8.64
CA ALA A 134 -0.55 -15.50 9.70
C ALA A 134 -1.20 -16.22 10.88
N ASP A 135 -2.53 -16.46 10.85
CA ASP A 135 -3.25 -17.20 11.86
C ASP A 135 -3.14 -18.73 11.64
N PRO A 136 -3.34 -19.55 12.68
CA PRO A 136 -3.31 -21.01 12.59
C PRO A 136 -4.61 -21.62 12.01
N PHE A 137 -5.55 -20.79 11.59
CA PHE A 137 -6.84 -21.18 10.99
C PHE A 137 -7.08 -20.47 9.66
N PRO A 138 -7.97 -20.99 8.80
CA PRO A 138 -8.25 -20.39 7.50
C PRO A 138 -9.00 -19.08 7.62
N HIS A 139 -8.76 -18.16 6.67
CA HIS A 139 -9.55 -16.96 6.42
C HIS A 139 -10.25 -17.06 5.06
N SER A 140 -11.39 -16.38 4.90
CA SER A 140 -12.14 -16.36 3.64
C SER A 140 -12.46 -14.92 3.26
N LEU A 141 -11.40 -14.20 2.85
CA LEU A 141 -11.49 -12.79 2.50
C LEU A 141 -12.32 -12.61 1.22
N TYR A 142 -13.05 -11.51 1.15
CA TYR A 142 -13.79 -11.08 -0.04
C TYR A 142 -13.89 -9.56 -0.08
N GLU A 143 -14.06 -9.03 -1.31
CA GLU A 143 -14.33 -7.61 -1.52
C GLU A 143 -15.85 -7.41 -1.63
N VAL A 144 -16.36 -6.48 -0.84
CA VAL A 144 -17.79 -6.14 -0.84
C VAL A 144 -18.19 -5.56 -2.20
N GLY A 145 -19.21 -6.17 -2.83
CA GLY A 145 -19.71 -5.74 -4.12
C GLY A 145 -18.90 -6.19 -5.35
N ASN A 146 -17.81 -6.95 -5.15
CA ASN A 146 -16.99 -7.47 -6.24
C ASN A 146 -17.06 -9.00 -6.32
N ALA A 147 -17.89 -9.52 -7.22
CA ALA A 147 -18.05 -10.96 -7.40
C ALA A 147 -16.77 -11.67 -7.89
N SER A 148 -15.88 -10.96 -8.60
CA SER A 148 -14.64 -11.54 -9.12
C SER A 148 -13.59 -11.77 -8.04
N TRP A 149 -13.74 -11.09 -6.88
CA TRP A 149 -12.94 -11.32 -5.68
C TRP A 149 -13.82 -11.74 -4.50
N GLY A 150 -14.67 -12.74 -4.75
CA GLY A 150 -15.57 -13.35 -3.77
C GLY A 150 -14.84 -14.15 -2.69
N ALA A 151 -15.58 -14.59 -1.68
CA ALA A 151 -15.05 -15.36 -0.57
C ALA A 151 -14.36 -16.64 -1.05
N ASN A 152 -13.11 -16.84 -0.62
CA ASN A 152 -12.32 -18.01 -0.95
C ASN A 152 -11.35 -18.33 0.20
N PRO A 153 -11.34 -19.58 0.71
CA PRO A 153 -10.50 -19.97 1.83
C PRO A 153 -9.01 -19.78 1.53
N THR A 154 -8.32 -19.10 2.43
CA THR A 154 -6.86 -18.91 2.44
C THR A 154 -6.32 -19.67 3.64
N ALA A 155 -5.62 -20.77 3.41
CA ALA A 155 -5.08 -21.63 4.46
C ALA A 155 -4.04 -20.89 5.34
N PRO A 156 -3.78 -21.36 6.57
CA PRO A 156 -2.68 -20.89 7.41
C PRO A 156 -1.36 -20.81 6.64
N GLY A 157 -0.66 -19.71 6.77
CA GLY A 157 0.62 -19.49 6.10
C GLY A 157 0.55 -19.22 4.59
N SER A 158 -0.64 -19.26 3.97
CA SER A 158 -0.83 -18.90 2.56
C SER A 158 -1.11 -17.42 2.35
N SER A 159 -1.05 -16.98 1.09
CA SER A 159 -1.41 -15.62 0.71
C SER A 159 -2.47 -15.61 -0.37
N ARG A 160 -3.21 -14.52 -0.43
CA ARG A 160 -4.18 -14.24 -1.50
C ARG A 160 -3.95 -12.83 -2.03
N ASP A 161 -3.82 -12.71 -3.34
CA ASP A 161 -3.53 -11.43 -3.99
C ASP A 161 -4.81 -10.71 -4.39
N TRP A 162 -4.74 -9.38 -4.32
CA TRP A 162 -5.76 -8.44 -4.75
C TRP A 162 -5.12 -7.34 -5.61
N ALA A 163 -5.83 -6.85 -6.60
CA ALA A 163 -5.34 -5.81 -7.50
C ALA A 163 -6.26 -4.58 -7.49
N ALA A 164 -5.66 -3.40 -7.42
CA ALA A 164 -6.33 -2.11 -7.48
C ALA A 164 -6.75 -1.78 -8.94
N ALA A 165 -7.80 -2.43 -9.44
CA ALA A 165 -8.22 -2.32 -10.83
C ALA A 165 -8.93 -1.00 -11.15
N ALA A 166 -9.58 -0.38 -10.17
CA ALA A 166 -10.35 0.84 -10.34
C ALA A 166 -10.17 1.78 -9.14
N ALA A 167 -10.26 3.09 -9.39
CA ALA A 167 -10.28 4.09 -8.35
C ALA A 167 -11.54 3.99 -7.50
N GLY A 168 -11.43 4.31 -6.22
CA GLY A 168 -12.53 4.26 -5.26
C GLY A 168 -12.13 3.71 -3.90
N VAL A 169 -13.13 3.47 -3.05
CA VAL A 169 -12.94 2.82 -1.75
C VAL A 169 -13.42 1.38 -1.85
N HIS A 170 -12.51 0.46 -1.62
CA HIS A 170 -12.74 -0.97 -1.65
C HIS A 170 -12.77 -1.51 -0.22
N VAL A 171 -13.79 -2.28 0.13
CA VAL A 171 -13.96 -2.82 1.48
C VAL A 171 -13.69 -4.32 1.44
N ILE A 172 -12.67 -4.75 2.15
CA ILE A 172 -12.33 -6.17 2.31
C ILE A 172 -12.92 -6.65 3.63
N ARG A 173 -13.60 -7.79 3.58
CA ARG A 173 -14.18 -8.49 4.74
C ARG A 173 -13.79 -9.97 4.72
N ASP A 174 -14.07 -10.63 5.83
CA ASP A 174 -13.89 -12.08 5.96
C ASP A 174 -15.23 -12.74 6.22
N ALA A 175 -15.54 -13.79 5.47
CA ALA A 175 -16.79 -14.54 5.63
C ALA A 175 -16.81 -15.41 6.90
N LEU A 176 -15.63 -15.80 7.42
CA LEU A 176 -15.50 -16.60 8.64
C LEU A 176 -15.41 -15.71 9.89
N PHE A 177 -14.84 -14.50 9.76
CA PHE A 177 -14.64 -13.55 10.86
C PHE A 177 -15.24 -12.19 10.50
N PRO A 178 -16.55 -11.99 10.73
CA PRO A 178 -17.27 -10.77 10.31
C PRO A 178 -16.75 -9.47 10.94
N SER A 179 -16.01 -9.56 12.06
CA SER A 179 -15.33 -8.42 12.69
C SER A 179 -14.15 -7.89 11.90
N LEU A 180 -13.58 -8.71 10.98
CA LEU A 180 -12.48 -8.30 10.13
C LEU A 180 -12.99 -7.39 9.01
N VAL A 181 -12.55 -6.14 9.05
CA VAL A 181 -12.84 -5.13 8.04
C VAL A 181 -11.57 -4.39 7.70
N MET A 182 -11.35 -4.15 6.42
CA MET A 182 -10.24 -3.35 5.91
C MET A 182 -10.75 -2.44 4.79
N TYR A 183 -10.19 -1.27 4.72
CA TYR A 183 -10.49 -0.28 3.69
C TYR A 183 -9.27 -0.01 2.82
N ILE A 184 -9.45 -0.10 1.50
CA ILE A 184 -8.42 0.22 0.52
C ILE A 184 -8.91 1.40 -0.30
N VAL A 185 -8.23 2.52 -0.20
CA VAL A 185 -8.49 3.71 -1.02
C VAL A 185 -7.58 3.65 -2.23
N VAL A 186 -8.16 3.56 -3.40
CA VAL A 186 -7.44 3.56 -4.67
C VAL A 186 -7.63 4.90 -5.35
N ASP A 187 -6.54 5.63 -5.58
CA ASP A 187 -6.54 6.94 -6.23
C ASP A 187 -5.36 7.04 -7.20
N ALA A 188 -5.62 7.49 -8.42
CA ALA A 188 -4.60 7.60 -9.45
C ALA A 188 -3.49 8.63 -9.12
N ALA A 189 -3.81 9.61 -8.27
CA ALA A 189 -2.86 10.62 -7.80
C ALA A 189 -2.10 10.20 -6.54
N ALA A 190 -2.42 9.05 -5.93
CA ALA A 190 -1.70 8.54 -4.77
C ALA A 190 -0.27 8.14 -5.18
N VAL A 191 0.73 8.70 -4.47
CA VAL A 191 2.15 8.48 -4.76
C VAL A 191 2.79 7.60 -3.70
N GLU A 192 2.53 7.90 -2.43
CA GLU A 192 3.12 7.19 -1.29
C GLU A 192 2.16 7.22 -0.11
N ALA A 193 2.22 6.20 0.74
CA ALA A 193 1.44 6.14 1.96
C ALA A 193 2.29 5.60 3.11
N THR A 194 2.07 6.13 4.31
CA THR A 194 2.78 5.72 5.52
C THR A 194 1.83 5.66 6.71
N TYR A 195 2.28 5.01 7.77
CA TYR A 195 1.52 4.85 9.00
C TYR A 195 2.25 5.55 10.14
N PRO A 196 1.56 6.39 10.90
CA PRO A 196 2.17 7.04 12.05
C PRO A 196 2.61 6.03 13.11
N ASP A 197 3.60 6.40 13.90
CA ASP A 197 3.94 5.68 15.12
C ASP A 197 2.87 5.88 16.21
N HIS A 198 3.09 5.29 17.39
CA HIS A 198 2.14 5.39 18.52
C HIS A 198 1.98 6.83 19.07
N ASP A 199 2.93 7.71 18.79
CA ASP A 199 2.88 9.14 19.17
C ASP A 199 2.29 10.03 18.06
N GLY A 200 1.91 9.42 16.93
CA GLY A 200 1.36 10.09 15.76
C GLY A 200 2.41 10.65 14.80
N ASN A 201 3.71 10.45 15.02
CA ASN A 201 4.72 10.92 14.10
C ASN A 201 4.78 10.01 12.87
N PHE A 202 5.02 10.60 11.70
CA PHE A 202 5.20 9.87 10.46
C PHE A 202 6.40 10.36 9.66
N THR A 203 6.90 9.47 8.84
CA THR A 203 7.95 9.78 7.86
C THR A 203 7.62 9.06 6.56
N MET A 204 7.74 9.74 5.42
CA MET A 204 7.62 9.14 4.09
C MET A 204 8.71 9.70 3.18
N ASN A 205 9.12 8.93 2.19
CA ASN A 205 10.10 9.36 1.20
C ASN A 205 9.37 9.67 -0.11
N LEU A 206 9.46 10.92 -0.55
CA LEU A 206 8.80 11.37 -1.76
C LEU A 206 9.82 11.81 -2.81
N PRO A 207 9.61 11.50 -4.09
CA PRO A 207 10.35 12.13 -5.17
C PRO A 207 10.18 13.65 -5.16
N SER A 208 11.07 14.39 -5.82
CA SER A 208 10.91 15.84 -5.99
C SER A 208 9.60 16.15 -6.71
N GLY A 209 8.83 17.09 -6.17
CA GLY A 209 7.50 17.44 -6.69
C GLY A 209 6.65 18.24 -5.69
N ASP A 210 5.43 18.50 -6.11
CA ASP A 210 4.43 19.19 -5.27
C ASP A 210 3.34 18.19 -4.87
N TYR A 211 3.00 18.20 -3.58
CA TYR A 211 2.12 17.20 -2.98
C TYR A 211 1.05 17.85 -2.09
N THR A 212 -0.07 17.12 -2.01
CA THR A 212 -1.08 17.31 -0.96
C THR A 212 -1.04 16.09 -0.05
N LEU A 213 -0.87 16.31 1.27
CA LEU A 213 -0.95 15.24 2.26
C LEU A 213 -2.36 15.16 2.84
N LYS A 214 -2.88 13.94 2.95
CA LYS A 214 -4.19 13.67 3.56
C LYS A 214 -4.08 12.53 4.57
N VAL A 215 -4.89 12.62 5.62
CA VAL A 215 -5.02 11.54 6.61
C VAL A 215 -6.30 10.76 6.31
N PHE A 216 -6.21 9.44 6.40
CA PHE A 216 -7.34 8.53 6.17
C PHE A 216 -7.61 7.67 7.39
N PHE A 217 -8.89 7.43 7.63
CA PHE A 217 -9.39 6.52 8.65
C PHE A 217 -10.67 5.86 8.15
N ASP A 218 -10.79 4.54 8.32
CA ASP A 218 -11.92 3.73 7.80
C ASP A 218 -12.25 4.05 6.33
N GLY A 219 -11.21 4.19 5.49
CA GLY A 219 -11.33 4.47 4.06
C GLY A 219 -11.77 5.88 3.68
N LYS A 220 -11.88 6.80 4.64
CA LYS A 220 -12.32 8.18 4.42
C LYS A 220 -11.22 9.17 4.78
N PRO A 221 -11.10 10.28 4.05
CA PRO A 221 -10.23 11.37 4.48
C PRO A 221 -10.78 11.99 5.77
N VAL A 222 -9.90 12.27 6.73
CA VAL A 222 -10.24 12.87 8.02
C VAL A 222 -9.35 14.07 8.29
N GLY A 223 -9.91 15.12 8.91
CA GLY A 223 -9.19 16.36 9.16
C GLY A 223 -8.94 17.18 7.89
N LYS A 224 -8.08 18.16 8.01
CA LYS A 224 -7.73 19.08 6.92
C LYS A 224 -6.51 18.55 6.17
N ALA A 225 -6.55 18.57 4.83
CA ALA A 225 -5.39 18.29 4.01
C ALA A 225 -4.31 19.38 4.19
N VAL A 226 -3.06 19.01 4.00
CA VAL A 226 -1.91 19.91 3.90
C VAL A 226 -1.55 20.03 2.43
N ASP A 227 -1.90 21.16 1.83
CA ASP A 227 -1.63 21.44 0.43
C ASP A 227 -0.28 22.13 0.24
N GLY A 228 0.28 22.07 -0.98
CA GLY A 228 1.47 22.82 -1.37
C GLY A 228 2.75 22.33 -0.68
N VAL A 229 2.85 21.05 -0.35
CA VAL A 229 4.08 20.46 0.18
C VAL A 229 5.06 20.29 -0.98
N HIS A 230 6.03 21.20 -1.05
CA HIS A 230 7.08 21.15 -2.06
C HIS A 230 8.26 20.31 -1.58
N VAL A 231 8.57 19.23 -2.30
CA VAL A 231 9.68 18.31 -2.05
C VAL A 231 10.77 18.54 -3.11
N GLY A 232 11.94 18.96 -2.67
CA GLY A 232 13.14 19.12 -3.50
C GLY A 232 14.25 18.19 -3.02
N ASP A 233 15.49 18.72 -3.00
CA ASP A 233 16.69 17.96 -2.60
C ASP A 233 16.90 17.90 -1.07
N LYS A 234 16.01 18.51 -0.29
CA LYS A 234 16.12 18.60 1.16
C LYS A 234 14.91 17.98 1.83
N ASP A 235 15.15 17.43 3.02
CA ASP A 235 14.09 16.95 3.90
C ASP A 235 13.09 18.11 4.22
N VAL A 236 11.81 17.71 4.27
CA VAL A 236 10.69 18.63 4.56
C VAL A 236 10.08 18.26 5.91
N GLU A 237 9.83 19.23 6.74
CA GLU A 237 9.13 19.07 8.01
C GLU A 237 7.79 19.80 7.97
N ILE A 238 6.71 19.08 8.23
CA ILE A 238 5.37 19.64 8.40
C ILE A 238 5.28 20.18 9.83
N LYS A 239 5.38 21.49 9.99
CA LYS A 239 5.50 22.14 11.30
C LYS A 239 4.26 22.00 12.16
N ASP A 240 3.08 22.15 11.56
CA ASP A 240 1.80 22.05 12.27
C ASP A 240 1.30 20.61 12.20
N PRO A 241 0.86 20.01 13.33
CA PRO A 241 0.28 18.69 13.32
C PRO A 241 -0.94 18.63 12.41
N MET A 242 -1.06 17.55 11.64
CA MET A 242 -2.25 17.24 10.85
C MET A 242 -3.37 16.83 11.82
N ALA A 243 -4.19 17.81 12.20
CA ALA A 243 -5.25 17.60 13.17
C ALA A 243 -6.41 16.83 12.53
N ILE A 244 -6.78 15.71 13.15
CA ILE A 244 -8.01 15.01 12.87
C ILE A 244 -9.11 15.73 13.67
N GLY A 245 -9.86 16.60 12.99
CA GLY A 245 -10.98 17.30 13.59
C GLY A 245 -12.15 16.35 13.87
N ASP A 246 -13.03 16.76 14.77
CA ASP A 246 -14.31 16.10 14.95
C ASP A 246 -15.02 16.10 13.59
N SER A 247 -15.22 14.90 13.02
CA SER A 247 -16.12 14.74 11.89
C SER A 247 -17.53 15.03 12.40
N LYS A 248 -18.01 16.25 12.11
CA LYS A 248 -19.40 16.65 12.39
C LYS A 248 -20.34 15.86 11.51
#